data_73f43f94a4ccf2cef4ce7dea6e0f70ea
#
_entry.id   73f43f94a4ccf2cef4ce7dea6e0f70ea
#
_cell.length_a   1.000
_cell.length_b   1.000
_cell.length_c   1.000
_cell.angle_alpha   90.00
_cell.angle_beta   90.00
_cell.angle_gamma   90.00
#
_symmetry.space_group_name_H-M   'P 1'
#
loop_
_entity.id
_entity.type
_entity.pdbx_description
1 polymer ?
#
loop_
_entity_poly.entity_id
_entity_poly.type
_entity_poly.pdbx_seq_one_letter_code
_entity_poly.pdbx_strand_id
1 'polypeptide(L)'
;MLRINQLGLPVGHTRRELEDAVRKLLKCEEVPEITIVRRSIDARKKPKLYFNYILNIKVKNQPKVYRRCDKRQVLVWEEKKYRFPVKNYRGEVRPVIIGMGPAGLFCGYMLASAGFRPILLERGDPVEKRTKAVHT
;
A
#
# COMPACT_ATOMS: atom_id res chain seq x y z
N MET A 1 10.74 11.44 0.70
CA MET A 1 11.22 10.44 1.68
C MET A 1 12.05 9.37 0.99
N LEU A 2 12.79 8.54 1.73
CA LEU A 2 13.48 7.38 1.17
C LEU A 2 12.60 6.13 1.33
N ARG A 3 12.72 5.19 0.40
CA ARG A 3 12.12 3.86 0.51
C ARG A 3 13.21 2.81 0.51
N ILE A 4 13.20 1.95 1.51
CA ILE A 4 14.04 0.74 1.58
C ILE A 4 13.20 -0.42 1.08
N ASN A 5 13.74 -1.15 0.09
CA ASN A 5 13.14 -2.39 -0.42
C ASN A 5 13.91 -3.59 0.13
N GLN A 6 13.18 -4.65 0.51
CA GLN A 6 13.74 -5.96 0.88
C GLN A 6 14.77 -5.93 2.04
N LEU A 7 14.48 -5.19 3.11
CA LEU A 7 15.25 -5.32 4.34
C LEU A 7 14.85 -6.61 5.06
N GLY A 8 15.74 -7.60 5.05
CA GLY A 8 15.53 -8.89 5.70
C GLY A 8 16.02 -8.89 7.15
N LEU A 9 15.18 -9.34 8.09
CA LEU A 9 15.54 -9.56 9.50
C LEU A 9 14.97 -10.89 9.99
N PRO A 10 15.65 -11.60 10.91
CA PRO A 10 15.12 -12.84 11.49
C PRO A 10 13.73 -12.64 12.11
N VAL A 11 12.86 -13.65 12.02
CA VAL A 11 11.60 -13.65 12.78
C VAL A 11 11.93 -13.65 14.28
N GLY A 12 11.37 -12.71 15.02
CA GLY A 12 11.68 -12.54 16.45
C GLY A 12 12.64 -11.39 16.76
N HIS A 13 13.14 -10.68 15.72
CA HIS A 13 13.91 -9.45 15.93
C HIS A 13 13.06 -8.40 16.69
N THR A 14 13.74 -7.58 17.47
CA THR A 14 13.17 -6.47 18.22
C THR A 14 13.03 -5.22 17.33
N ARG A 15 12.24 -4.24 17.79
CA ARG A 15 12.15 -2.94 17.12
C ARG A 15 13.51 -2.23 17.05
N ARG A 16 14.33 -2.37 18.10
CA ARG A 16 15.69 -1.79 18.15
C ARG A 16 16.58 -2.36 17.06
N GLU A 17 16.53 -3.67 16.83
CA GLU A 17 17.30 -4.33 15.77
C GLU A 17 16.85 -3.87 14.37
N LEU A 18 15.56 -3.61 14.17
CA LEU A 18 15.06 -3.00 12.94
C LEU A 18 15.63 -1.59 12.73
N GLU A 19 15.60 -0.76 13.77
CA GLU A 19 16.14 0.61 13.74
C GLU A 19 17.65 0.60 13.47
N ASP A 20 18.41 -0.29 14.10
CA ASP A 20 19.84 -0.45 13.91
C ASP A 20 20.19 -0.93 12.48
N ALA A 21 19.41 -1.87 11.94
CA ALA A 21 19.56 -2.34 10.57
C ALA A 21 19.30 -1.21 9.55
N VAL A 22 18.27 -0.39 9.79
CA VAL A 22 17.97 0.79 8.95
C VAL A 22 19.10 1.81 9.04
N ARG A 23 19.59 2.14 10.24
CA ARG A 23 20.72 3.08 10.42
C ARG A 23 21.98 2.60 9.70
N LYS A 24 22.31 1.32 9.84
CA LYS A 24 23.46 0.70 9.18
C LYS A 24 23.34 0.79 7.66
N LEU A 25 22.17 0.48 7.11
CA LEU A 25 21.91 0.51 5.66
C LEU A 25 21.96 1.93 5.10
N LEU A 26 21.43 2.92 5.85
CA LEU A 26 21.43 4.33 5.46
C LEU A 26 22.74 5.06 5.80
N LYS A 27 23.63 4.43 6.55
CA LYS A 27 24.88 5.04 7.07
C LYS A 27 24.62 6.36 7.80
N CYS A 28 23.58 6.38 8.66
CA CYS A 28 23.20 7.54 9.45
C CYS A 28 23.27 7.23 10.95
N GLU A 29 23.63 8.22 11.76
CA GLU A 29 23.76 8.09 13.22
C GLU A 29 22.42 8.28 13.93
N GLU A 30 21.59 9.18 13.43
CA GLU A 30 20.27 9.46 14.01
C GLU A 30 19.28 8.33 13.69
N VAL A 31 18.37 8.07 14.65
CA VAL A 31 17.23 7.17 14.41
C VAL A 31 16.22 7.87 13.48
N PRO A 32 16.00 7.36 12.28
CA PRO A 32 15.04 7.98 11.37
C PRO A 32 13.60 7.63 11.76
N GLU A 33 12.66 8.44 11.28
CA GLU A 33 11.24 8.05 11.36
C GLU A 33 10.98 6.92 10.36
N ILE A 34 10.56 5.75 10.88
CA ILE A 34 10.35 4.53 10.10
C ILE A 34 8.86 4.23 10.00
N THR A 35 8.34 4.16 8.79
CA THR A 35 6.98 3.67 8.49
C THR A 35 7.06 2.34 7.76
N ILE A 36 6.44 1.29 8.33
CA ILE A 36 6.36 -0.02 7.70
C ILE A 36 5.27 0.03 6.63
N VAL A 37 5.66 -0.09 5.36
CA VAL A 37 4.73 -0.17 4.22
C VAL A 37 4.26 -1.60 4.01
N ARG A 38 5.19 -2.55 4.13
CA ARG A 38 4.91 -3.99 3.97
C ARG A 38 5.86 -4.82 4.83
N ARG A 39 5.31 -5.87 5.42
CA ARG A 39 6.07 -6.95 6.07
C ARG A 39 5.59 -8.27 5.51
N SER A 40 6.49 -9.07 4.97
CA SER A 40 6.21 -10.42 4.45
C SER A 40 7.18 -11.44 5.04
N ILE A 41 6.74 -12.69 5.19
CA ILE A 41 7.58 -13.77 5.66
C ILE A 41 8.33 -14.37 4.47
N ASP A 42 9.64 -14.55 4.63
CA ASP A 42 10.48 -15.33 3.71
C ASP A 42 10.86 -16.67 4.39
N ALA A 43 10.27 -17.75 3.89
CA ALA A 43 10.47 -19.11 4.38
C ALA A 43 11.27 -19.98 3.41
N ARG A 44 11.96 -19.39 2.41
CA ARG A 44 12.71 -20.15 1.39
C ARG A 44 13.91 -20.88 1.95
N LYS A 45 14.47 -20.43 3.08
CA LYS A 45 15.65 -21.01 3.72
C LYS A 45 15.32 -21.65 5.07
N LYS A 46 14.33 -22.55 5.10
CA LYS A 46 13.99 -23.30 6.32
C LYS A 46 15.23 -24.00 6.93
N PRO A 47 15.35 -24.08 8.26
CA PRO A 47 14.42 -23.64 9.29
C PRO A 47 14.49 -22.14 9.60
N LYS A 48 15.39 -21.38 9.02
CA LYS A 48 15.55 -19.95 9.27
C LYS A 48 14.47 -19.15 8.56
N LEU A 49 13.62 -18.48 9.32
CA LEU A 49 12.57 -17.61 8.79
C LEU A 49 13.00 -16.16 8.94
N TYR A 50 12.67 -15.36 7.93
CA TYR A 50 12.98 -13.93 7.91
C TYR A 50 11.71 -13.11 7.62
N PHE A 51 11.63 -11.92 8.19
CA PHE A 51 10.73 -10.90 7.71
C PHE A 51 11.43 -10.04 6.67
N ASN A 52 10.81 -9.87 5.51
CA ASN A 52 11.21 -8.90 4.50
C ASN A 52 10.33 -7.65 4.62
N TYR A 53 10.98 -6.51 4.79
CA TYR A 53 10.34 -5.22 4.96
C TYR A 53 10.45 -4.36 3.71
N ILE A 54 9.38 -3.61 3.44
CA ILE A 54 9.41 -2.39 2.64
C ILE A 54 9.11 -1.26 3.62
N LEU A 55 10.03 -0.30 3.70
CA LEU A 55 9.98 0.79 4.67
C LEU A 55 10.02 2.15 3.98
N ASN A 56 9.19 3.07 4.43
CA ASN A 56 9.35 4.48 4.11
C ASN A 56 10.09 5.16 5.27
N ILE A 57 11.09 5.95 4.93
CA ILE A 57 12.01 6.54 5.88
C ILE A 57 12.06 8.06 5.70
N LYS A 58 11.83 8.78 6.79
CA LYS A 58 12.14 10.22 6.82
C LYS A 58 13.44 10.43 7.58
N VAL A 59 14.39 11.11 6.96
CA VAL A 59 15.68 11.45 7.53
C VAL A 59 15.93 12.95 7.41
N LYS A 60 16.70 13.51 8.35
CA LYS A 60 17.26 14.83 8.15
C LYS A 60 18.28 14.77 7.01
N ASN A 61 18.33 15.81 6.18
CA ASN A 61 19.26 15.90 5.05
C ASN A 61 19.24 14.68 4.11
N GLN A 62 18.03 14.34 3.63
CA GLN A 62 17.78 13.22 2.72
C GLN A 62 18.78 13.14 1.54
N PRO A 63 19.15 14.24 0.83
CA PRO A 63 20.09 14.16 -0.30
C PRO A 63 21.47 13.65 0.12
N LYS A 64 21.99 14.08 1.29
CA LYS A 64 23.27 13.64 1.81
C LYS A 64 23.26 12.15 2.16
N VAL A 65 22.20 11.70 2.84
CA VAL A 65 22.02 10.28 3.20
C VAL A 65 21.89 9.45 1.94
N TYR A 66 21.03 9.84 1.01
CA TYR A 66 20.79 9.08 -0.22
C TYR A 66 22.05 8.88 -1.08
N ARG A 67 22.95 9.87 -1.14
CA ARG A 67 24.22 9.73 -1.90
C ARG A 67 25.10 8.57 -1.40
N ARG A 68 25.02 8.24 -0.10
CA ARG A 68 25.85 7.20 0.56
C ARG A 68 25.21 5.81 0.51
N CYS A 69 23.94 5.70 0.11
CA CYS A 69 23.19 4.46 0.09
C CYS A 69 23.39 3.66 -1.20
N ASP A 70 23.18 2.35 -1.12
CA ASP A 70 23.04 1.51 -2.31
C ASP A 70 21.70 1.80 -3.00
N LYS A 71 21.78 2.27 -4.25
CA LYS A 71 20.62 2.63 -5.08
C LYS A 71 19.75 1.44 -5.49
N ARG A 72 20.25 0.21 -5.34
CA ARG A 72 19.48 -1.02 -5.59
C ARG A 72 18.47 -1.28 -4.47
N GLN A 73 18.80 -0.89 -3.24
CA GLN A 73 17.98 -1.13 -2.06
C GLN A 73 17.23 0.11 -1.57
N VAL A 74 17.80 1.31 -1.80
CA VAL A 74 17.24 2.57 -1.33
C VAL A 74 16.87 3.45 -2.51
N LEU A 75 15.61 3.86 -2.55
CA LEU A 75 15.04 4.71 -3.60
C LEU A 75 14.53 6.02 -3.00
N VAL A 76 14.57 7.09 -3.80
CA VAL A 76 13.79 8.29 -3.49
C VAL A 76 12.33 7.98 -3.78
N TRP A 77 11.47 8.21 -2.80
CA TRP A 77 10.06 7.89 -2.88
C TRP A 77 9.19 9.11 -2.61
N GLU A 78 8.22 9.32 -3.47
CA GLU A 78 7.15 10.29 -3.28
C GLU A 78 5.81 9.55 -3.25
N GLU A 79 4.97 9.89 -2.28
CA GLU A 79 3.64 9.32 -2.20
C GLU A 79 2.76 9.93 -3.29
N LYS A 80 2.45 9.14 -4.29
CA LYS A 80 1.49 9.53 -5.33
C LYS A 80 0.08 9.29 -4.80
N LYS A 81 -0.60 10.35 -4.40
CA LYS A 81 -2.03 10.27 -4.07
C LYS A 81 -2.83 10.21 -5.36
N TYR A 82 -3.67 9.20 -5.46
CA TYR A 82 -4.63 9.14 -6.55
C TYR A 82 -5.57 10.35 -6.48
N ARG A 83 -5.78 10.98 -7.61
CA ARG A 83 -6.75 12.07 -7.77
C ARG A 83 -7.69 11.71 -8.90
N PHE A 84 -8.97 11.61 -8.59
CA PHE A 84 -9.96 11.42 -9.63
C PHE A 84 -10.01 12.66 -10.52
N PRO A 85 -10.00 12.51 -11.88
CA PRO A 85 -9.82 13.63 -12.79
C PRO A 85 -10.99 14.62 -12.80
N VAL A 86 -12.20 14.14 -12.47
CA VAL A 86 -13.41 14.97 -12.42
C VAL A 86 -13.80 15.25 -10.98
N LYS A 87 -14.21 16.49 -10.71
CA LYS A 87 -14.73 16.90 -9.40
C LYS A 87 -16.00 17.71 -9.59
N ASN A 88 -16.95 17.55 -8.66
CA ASN A 88 -18.17 18.33 -8.61
C ASN A 88 -18.96 18.30 -9.93
N TYR A 89 -19.08 17.11 -10.53
CA TYR A 89 -19.88 16.94 -11.72
C TYR A 89 -21.35 17.33 -11.45
N ARG A 90 -21.92 18.18 -12.29
CA ARG A 90 -23.30 18.66 -12.21
C ARG A 90 -24.12 18.39 -13.47
N GLY A 91 -23.59 17.58 -14.38
CA GLY A 91 -24.28 17.21 -15.61
C GLY A 91 -25.39 16.17 -15.39
N GLU A 92 -26.19 15.95 -16.40
CA GLU A 92 -27.34 15.02 -16.35
C GLU A 92 -26.93 13.56 -16.70
N VAL A 93 -25.77 13.36 -17.32
CA VAL A 93 -25.29 12.05 -17.73
C VAL A 93 -25.08 11.17 -16.49
N ARG A 94 -25.72 10.01 -16.51
CA ARG A 94 -25.61 8.98 -15.47
C ARG A 94 -24.82 7.79 -16.01
N PRO A 95 -23.56 7.60 -15.58
CA PRO A 95 -22.78 6.44 -15.98
C PRO A 95 -23.46 5.14 -15.53
N VAL A 96 -23.44 4.12 -16.39
CA VAL A 96 -23.95 2.77 -16.07
C VAL A 96 -22.74 1.87 -15.82
N ILE A 97 -22.74 1.19 -14.67
CA ILE A 97 -21.72 0.23 -14.25
C ILE A 97 -22.36 -1.15 -14.25
N ILE A 98 -21.81 -2.07 -15.02
CA ILE A 98 -22.29 -3.44 -15.12
C ILE A 98 -21.44 -4.34 -14.22
N GLY A 99 -22.06 -4.92 -13.21
CA GLY A 99 -21.47 -5.76 -12.18
C GLY A 99 -21.10 -5.01 -10.91
N MET A 100 -21.48 -5.57 -9.75
CA MET A 100 -21.19 -5.04 -8.41
C MET A 100 -20.09 -5.82 -7.69
N GLY A 101 -19.13 -6.38 -8.43
CA GLY A 101 -17.89 -6.88 -7.86
C GLY A 101 -17.03 -5.73 -7.30
N PRO A 102 -15.86 -6.04 -6.71
CA PRO A 102 -15.00 -5.00 -6.11
C PRO A 102 -14.69 -3.83 -7.04
N ALA A 103 -14.41 -4.09 -8.31
CA ALA A 103 -14.13 -3.05 -9.30
C ALA A 103 -15.36 -2.15 -9.58
N GLY A 104 -16.54 -2.75 -9.75
CA GLY A 104 -17.79 -2.01 -9.98
C GLY A 104 -18.18 -1.14 -8.78
N LEU A 105 -18.04 -1.67 -7.57
CA LEU A 105 -18.32 -0.93 -6.33
C LEU A 105 -17.37 0.25 -6.17
N PHE A 106 -16.06 0.07 -6.37
CA PHE A 106 -15.11 1.18 -6.30
C PHE A 106 -15.32 2.21 -7.41
N CYS A 107 -15.66 1.77 -8.62
CA CYS A 107 -16.01 2.67 -9.71
C CYS A 107 -17.23 3.53 -9.35
N GLY A 108 -18.29 2.88 -8.85
CA GLY A 108 -19.50 3.57 -8.38
C GLY A 108 -19.21 4.57 -7.27
N TYR A 109 -18.42 4.17 -6.28
CA TYR A 109 -18.01 5.03 -5.18
C TYR A 109 -17.24 6.27 -5.69
N MET A 110 -16.26 6.08 -6.57
CA MET A 110 -15.44 7.18 -7.10
C MET A 110 -16.27 8.15 -7.95
N LEU A 111 -17.16 7.63 -8.79
CA LEU A 111 -18.07 8.44 -9.59
C LEU A 111 -19.06 9.22 -8.71
N ALA A 112 -19.66 8.57 -7.71
CA ALA A 112 -20.57 9.22 -6.77
C ALA A 112 -19.86 10.32 -5.97
N SER A 113 -18.65 10.05 -5.49
CA SER A 113 -17.80 11.04 -4.79
C SER A 113 -17.41 12.23 -5.67
N ALA A 114 -17.39 12.05 -6.98
CA ALA A 114 -17.15 13.12 -7.96
C ALA A 114 -18.42 13.89 -8.38
N GLY A 115 -19.59 13.53 -7.85
CA GLY A 115 -20.87 14.20 -8.13
C GLY A 115 -21.70 13.55 -9.22
N PHE A 116 -21.25 12.45 -9.82
CA PHE A 116 -22.09 11.67 -10.72
C PHE A 116 -23.16 10.90 -9.93
N ARG A 117 -24.23 10.51 -10.61
CA ARG A 117 -25.28 9.62 -10.07
C ARG A 117 -25.24 8.28 -10.80
N PRO A 118 -24.22 7.43 -10.57
CA PRO A 118 -24.05 6.20 -11.34
C PRO A 118 -25.22 5.25 -11.11
N ILE A 119 -25.51 4.44 -12.13
CA ILE A 119 -26.44 3.32 -12.06
C ILE A 119 -25.60 2.06 -12.02
N LEU A 120 -25.76 1.23 -10.98
CA LEU A 120 -25.07 -0.05 -10.86
C LEU A 120 -26.07 -1.17 -11.20
N LEU A 121 -25.71 -2.02 -12.14
CA LEU A 121 -26.48 -3.20 -12.53
C LEU A 121 -25.73 -4.44 -12.04
N GLU A 122 -26.42 -5.30 -11.29
CA GLU A 122 -25.88 -6.57 -10.80
C GLU A 122 -26.80 -7.71 -11.27
N ARG A 123 -26.17 -8.76 -11.77
CA ARG A 123 -26.88 -9.98 -12.21
C ARG A 123 -27.20 -10.92 -11.06
N GLY A 124 -26.35 -10.90 -10.03
CA GLY A 124 -26.48 -11.80 -8.89
C GLY A 124 -27.67 -11.47 -8.01
N ASP A 125 -28.17 -12.47 -7.33
CA ASP A 125 -29.23 -12.32 -6.34
C ASP A 125 -28.80 -11.44 -5.15
N PRO A 126 -29.78 -10.84 -4.45
CA PRO A 126 -29.52 -10.14 -3.19
C PRO A 126 -28.80 -11.02 -2.15
N VAL A 127 -28.09 -10.37 -1.23
CA VAL A 127 -27.25 -11.04 -0.21
C VAL A 127 -28.03 -12.12 0.55
N GLU A 128 -29.28 -11.85 0.89
CA GLU A 128 -30.13 -12.78 1.66
C GLU A 128 -30.38 -14.11 0.92
N LYS A 129 -30.56 -14.06 -0.39
CA LYS A 129 -30.70 -15.28 -1.20
C LYS A 129 -29.38 -16.00 -1.40
N ARG A 130 -28.29 -15.24 -1.63
CA ARG A 130 -26.94 -15.81 -1.79
C ARG A 130 -26.46 -16.51 -0.52
N THR A 131 -26.72 -15.94 0.64
CA THR A 131 -26.39 -16.56 1.93
C THR A 131 -27.08 -17.90 2.09
N LYS A 132 -28.37 -18.01 1.75
CA LYS A 132 -29.09 -19.28 1.78
C LYS A 132 -28.50 -20.32 0.84
N ALA A 133 -28.11 -19.93 -0.38
CA ALA A 133 -27.55 -20.84 -1.38
C ALA A 133 -26.13 -21.35 -1.02
N VAL A 134 -25.41 -20.69 -0.15
CA VAL A 134 -24.06 -21.13 0.32
C VAL A 134 -24.17 -22.08 1.52
N HIS A 135 -25.25 -22.01 2.28
CA HIS A 135 -25.48 -22.86 3.47
C HIS A 135 -26.31 -24.12 3.17
N THR A 136 -26.69 -24.34 1.92
CA THR A 136 -27.30 -25.61 1.43
C THR A 136 -26.25 -26.45 0.73
#